data_7bb3477715cfb78873ce027848904423
#
_entry.id   7bb3477715cfb78873ce027848904423
#
_cell.length_a   1.000
_cell.length_b   1.000
_cell.length_c   1.000
_cell.angle_alpha   90.00
_cell.angle_beta   90.00
_cell.angle_gamma   90.00
#
_symmetry.space_group_name_H-M   'P 1'
#
loop_
_entity.id
_entity.type
_entity.pdbx_description
1 polymer ?
#
loop_
_entity_poly.entity_id
_entity_poly.type
_entity_poly.pdbx_seq_one_letter_code
_entity_poly.pdbx_strand_id
1 'polypeptide(L)'
;MITDKNITEFITSWRDGIMLVHKAYIANNDYKERARHFVDNHYLFNEELVLFKPTLTNDVVFRNTTDDALSYFIGGKYPEDKGFALKDFEDIEVDEINTIIEKELIAVMGIFILKLKNTHDPLRIAFTFILKSTNKGLKIKIHHSSLIT
;
A
#
# COMPACT_ATOMS: atom_id res chain seq x y z
N MET A 1 6.37 -0.11 23.28
CA MET A 1 6.89 -1.31 22.58
C MET A 1 5.93 -1.71 21.47
N ILE A 2 6.43 -1.95 20.26
CA ILE A 2 5.62 -2.40 19.14
C ILE A 2 5.28 -3.89 19.31
N THR A 3 4.04 -4.25 19.02
CA THR A 3 3.53 -5.62 19.15
C THR A 3 2.98 -6.11 17.81
N ASP A 4 2.73 -7.42 17.71
CA ASP A 4 2.04 -7.99 16.53
C ASP A 4 0.69 -7.32 16.28
N LYS A 5 -0.02 -6.97 17.35
CA LYS A 5 -1.30 -6.25 17.24
C LYS A 5 -1.12 -4.90 16.55
N ASN A 6 -0.07 -4.15 16.90
CA ASN A 6 0.21 -2.86 16.26
C ASN A 6 0.47 -3.02 14.76
N ILE A 7 1.20 -4.07 14.37
CA ILE A 7 1.48 -4.34 12.96
C ILE A 7 0.20 -4.72 12.23
N THR A 8 -0.62 -5.59 12.80
CA THR A 8 -1.90 -6.00 12.20
C THR A 8 -2.82 -4.78 12.02
N GLU A 9 -2.89 -3.91 13.01
CA GLU A 9 -3.68 -2.67 12.92
C GLU A 9 -3.15 -1.75 11.80
N PHE A 10 -1.83 -1.67 11.65
CA PHE A 10 -1.22 -0.88 10.58
C PHE A 10 -1.58 -1.43 9.19
N ILE A 11 -1.47 -2.74 9.01
CA ILE A 11 -1.80 -3.40 7.73
C ILE A 11 -3.29 -3.20 7.40
N THR A 12 -4.15 -3.34 8.40
CA THR A 12 -5.59 -3.09 8.23
C THR A 12 -5.85 -1.64 7.85
N SER A 13 -5.13 -0.70 8.47
CA SER A 13 -5.22 0.73 8.12
C SER A 13 -4.79 0.99 6.68
N TRP A 14 -3.72 0.34 6.22
CA TRP A 14 -3.27 0.45 4.83
C TRP A 14 -4.36 -0.06 3.87
N ARG A 15 -4.88 -1.23 4.14
CA ARG A 15 -5.98 -1.84 3.37
C ARG A 15 -7.20 -0.93 3.34
N ASP A 16 -7.61 -0.41 4.49
CA ASP A 16 -8.77 0.49 4.59
C ASP A 16 -8.53 1.79 3.83
N GLY A 17 -7.29 2.30 3.85
CA GLY A 17 -6.93 3.50 3.12
C GLY A 17 -7.09 3.34 1.60
N ILE A 18 -6.65 2.21 1.05
CA ILE A 18 -6.87 1.89 -0.37
C ILE A 18 -8.37 1.83 -0.69
N MET A 19 -9.15 1.17 0.16
CA MET A 19 -10.59 1.05 -0.06
C MET A 19 -11.31 2.39 0.04
N LEU A 20 -10.85 3.31 0.89
CA LEU A 20 -11.41 4.67 0.99
C LEU A 20 -11.13 5.47 -0.29
N VAL A 21 -9.92 5.37 -0.85
CA VAL A 21 -9.60 6.01 -2.15
C VAL A 21 -10.52 5.45 -3.24
N HIS A 22 -10.67 4.13 -3.29
CA HIS A 22 -11.54 3.47 -4.24
C HIS A 22 -12.99 3.96 -4.13
N LYS A 23 -13.53 4.01 -2.91
CA LYS A 23 -14.91 4.47 -2.68
C LYS A 23 -15.10 5.93 -3.10
N ALA A 24 -14.13 6.78 -2.81
CA ALA A 24 -14.19 8.18 -3.22
C ALA A 24 -14.18 8.30 -4.75
N TYR A 25 -13.38 7.50 -5.43
CA TYR A 25 -13.33 7.47 -6.89
C TYR A 25 -14.68 7.05 -7.50
N ILE A 26 -15.26 5.96 -6.99
CA ILE A 26 -16.58 5.46 -7.46
C ILE A 26 -17.69 6.49 -7.23
N ALA A 27 -17.64 7.19 -6.09
CA ALA A 27 -18.64 8.21 -5.74
C ALA A 27 -18.37 9.57 -6.43
N ASN A 28 -17.32 9.66 -7.25
CA ASN A 28 -16.91 10.90 -7.90
C ASN A 28 -16.62 12.02 -6.90
N ASN A 29 -16.07 11.66 -5.75
CA ASN A 29 -15.59 12.58 -4.72
C ASN A 29 -14.09 12.85 -4.90
N ASP A 30 -13.49 13.58 -3.97
CA ASP A 30 -12.09 13.99 -4.05
C ASP A 30 -11.15 12.83 -3.69
N TYR A 31 -11.02 11.87 -4.60
CA TYR A 31 -10.15 10.70 -4.39
C TYR A 31 -8.66 11.06 -4.42
N LYS A 32 -8.29 12.14 -5.10
CA LYS A 32 -6.88 12.58 -5.18
C LYS A 32 -6.39 13.06 -3.82
N GLU A 33 -7.20 13.83 -3.11
CA GLU A 33 -6.89 14.27 -1.75
C GLU A 33 -6.83 13.08 -0.79
N ARG A 34 -7.76 12.14 -0.92
CA ARG A 34 -7.75 10.90 -0.15
C ARG A 34 -6.48 10.08 -0.37
N ALA A 35 -6.04 9.98 -1.62
CA ALA A 35 -4.82 9.25 -1.96
C ALA A 35 -3.58 9.93 -1.33
N ARG A 36 -3.51 11.27 -1.36
CA ARG A 36 -2.43 12.00 -0.72
C ARG A 36 -2.41 11.75 0.79
N HIS A 37 -3.55 11.81 1.43
CA HIS A 37 -3.68 11.47 2.86
C HIS A 37 -3.21 10.05 3.14
N PHE A 38 -3.63 9.11 2.32
CA PHE A 38 -3.23 7.71 2.45
C PHE A 38 -1.70 7.56 2.39
N VAL A 39 -1.06 8.16 1.40
CA VAL A 39 0.39 8.09 1.22
C VAL A 39 1.10 8.76 2.40
N ASP A 40 0.67 9.96 2.80
CA ASP A 40 1.31 10.70 3.90
C ASP A 40 1.17 9.97 5.24
N ASN A 41 0.06 9.28 5.46
CA ASN A 41 -0.19 8.58 6.72
C ASN A 41 0.54 7.25 6.81
N HIS A 42 0.88 6.62 5.69
CA HIS A 42 1.43 5.25 5.70
C HIS A 42 2.88 5.17 5.29
N TYR A 43 3.44 6.19 4.64
CA TYR A 43 4.81 6.18 4.12
C TYR A 43 5.62 7.35 4.68
N LEU A 44 6.93 7.16 4.77
CA LEU A 44 7.86 8.16 5.32
C LEU A 44 8.40 9.14 4.26
N PHE A 45 7.78 9.23 3.09
CA PHE A 45 8.32 10.05 1.98
C PHE A 45 8.62 11.51 2.36
N ASN A 46 7.82 12.10 3.24
CA ASN A 46 8.01 13.51 3.62
C ASN A 46 9.10 13.72 4.65
N GLU A 47 9.52 12.66 5.34
CA GLU A 47 10.47 12.74 6.44
C GLU A 47 11.83 12.13 6.11
N GLU A 48 11.85 11.06 5.32
CA GLU A 48 13.04 10.28 5.06
C GLU A 48 13.01 9.67 3.66
N LEU A 49 14.13 9.08 3.25
CA LEU A 49 14.18 8.28 2.05
C LEU A 49 13.34 7.00 2.22
N VAL A 50 12.52 6.71 1.24
CA VAL A 50 11.69 5.50 1.18
C VAL A 50 12.01 4.75 -0.10
N LEU A 51 12.08 3.41 -0.01
CA LEU A 51 12.22 2.56 -1.20
C LEU A 51 10.89 1.83 -1.41
N PHE A 52 10.34 1.96 -2.61
CA PHE A 52 9.05 1.38 -2.93
C PHE A 52 9.07 0.75 -4.32
N LYS A 53 8.87 -0.57 -4.36
CA LYS A 53 8.62 -1.32 -5.60
C LYS A 53 7.19 -1.83 -5.57
N PRO A 54 6.26 -1.14 -6.25
CA PRO A 54 4.86 -1.57 -6.33
C PRO A 54 4.68 -2.90 -7.07
N THR A 55 3.47 -3.46 -6.96
CA THR A 55 3.15 -4.76 -7.56
C THR A 55 3.23 -4.77 -9.08
N LEU A 56 2.70 -3.74 -9.74
CA LEU A 56 2.40 -3.76 -11.17
C LEU A 56 3.19 -2.73 -11.98
N THR A 57 4.45 -2.50 -11.63
CA THR A 57 5.31 -1.59 -12.40
C THR A 57 6.26 -2.38 -13.30
N ASN A 58 6.48 -1.88 -14.53
CA ASN A 58 7.37 -2.49 -15.51
C ASN A 58 8.38 -1.51 -16.09
N ASP A 59 7.96 -0.27 -16.39
CA ASP A 59 8.82 0.72 -17.03
C ASP A 59 9.56 1.57 -16.00
N VAL A 60 8.83 2.17 -15.08
CA VAL A 60 9.40 2.87 -13.93
C VAL A 60 9.15 2.00 -12.71
N VAL A 61 10.10 1.13 -12.42
CA VAL A 61 9.92 0.03 -11.45
C VAL A 61 9.80 0.55 -10.03
N PHE A 62 10.65 1.50 -9.64
CA PHE A 62 10.71 2.01 -8.28
C PHE A 62 10.03 3.37 -8.17
N ARG A 63 9.28 3.56 -7.08
CA ARG A 63 8.47 4.74 -6.84
C ARG A 63 8.84 5.37 -5.51
N ASN A 64 10.04 5.97 -5.46
CA ASN A 64 10.69 6.37 -4.21
C ASN A 64 10.38 7.82 -3.79
N THR A 65 9.39 8.45 -4.42
CA THR A 65 8.91 9.80 -4.04
C THR A 65 7.41 9.79 -3.89
N THR A 66 6.88 10.78 -3.16
CA THR A 66 5.42 10.94 -3.01
C THR A 66 4.72 10.99 -4.36
N ASP A 67 5.21 11.80 -5.30
CA ASP A 67 4.55 11.97 -6.60
C ASP A 67 4.57 10.68 -7.41
N ASP A 68 5.68 9.94 -7.38
CA ASP A 68 5.79 8.68 -8.09
C ASP A 68 4.88 7.61 -7.49
N ALA A 69 4.78 7.55 -6.16
CA ALA A 69 3.88 6.65 -5.47
C ALA A 69 2.41 7.00 -5.76
N LEU A 70 2.06 8.29 -5.73
CA LEU A 70 0.70 8.74 -6.06
C LEU A 70 0.32 8.34 -7.48
N SER A 71 1.23 8.49 -8.45
CA SER A 71 0.96 8.06 -9.83
C SER A 71 0.61 6.59 -9.89
N TYR A 72 1.33 5.73 -9.15
CA TYR A 72 1.00 4.32 -9.10
C TYR A 72 -0.43 4.08 -8.58
N PHE A 73 -0.80 4.74 -7.48
CA PHE A 73 -2.08 4.49 -6.83
C PHE A 73 -3.28 5.09 -7.59
N ILE A 74 -3.12 6.24 -8.24
CA ILE A 74 -4.24 6.95 -8.88
C ILE A 74 -3.99 7.37 -10.33
N GLY A 75 -2.84 7.01 -10.92
CA GLY A 75 -2.48 7.39 -12.28
C GLY A 75 -1.98 8.83 -12.38
N GLY A 76 -1.61 9.22 -13.58
CA GLY A 76 -1.41 10.61 -13.95
C GLY A 76 -0.01 11.02 -14.37
N LYS A 77 1.05 10.40 -13.86
CA LYS A 77 2.42 10.79 -14.22
C LYS A 77 3.05 9.87 -15.26
N TYR A 78 2.90 8.56 -15.08
CA TYR A 78 3.49 7.56 -15.97
C TYR A 78 2.41 6.83 -16.78
N PRO A 79 2.65 6.63 -18.11
CA PRO A 79 1.63 5.99 -18.97
C PRO A 79 1.22 4.58 -18.54
N GLU A 80 2.13 3.82 -17.92
CA GLU A 80 1.81 2.48 -17.45
C GLU A 80 0.84 2.46 -16.26
N ASP A 81 0.68 3.60 -15.55
CA ASP A 81 -0.12 3.66 -14.32
C ASP A 81 -1.61 3.75 -14.63
N LYS A 82 -2.33 2.72 -14.27
CA LYS A 82 -3.80 2.66 -14.41
C LYS A 82 -4.51 3.04 -13.12
N GLY A 83 -3.76 3.28 -12.05
CA GLY A 83 -4.31 3.58 -10.72
C GLY A 83 -4.65 2.30 -9.96
N PHE A 84 -3.71 1.81 -9.17
CA PHE A 84 -3.93 0.59 -8.39
C PHE A 84 -5.16 0.70 -7.48
N ALA A 85 -5.34 1.86 -6.82
CA ALA A 85 -6.46 2.10 -5.92
C ALA A 85 -7.78 2.35 -6.65
N LEU A 86 -7.73 2.54 -7.97
CA LEU A 86 -8.92 2.80 -8.80
C LEU A 86 -9.48 1.53 -9.46
N LYS A 87 -8.86 0.37 -9.20
CA LYS A 87 -9.36 -0.91 -9.69
C LYS A 87 -10.77 -1.15 -9.19
N ASP A 88 -11.48 -2.02 -9.88
CA ASP A 88 -12.87 -2.33 -9.55
C ASP A 88 -12.96 -3.31 -8.37
N PHE A 89 -12.55 -2.85 -7.21
CA PHE A 89 -12.50 -3.70 -6.01
C PHE A 89 -13.88 -4.07 -5.50
N GLU A 90 -14.04 -5.35 -5.19
CA GLU A 90 -15.09 -5.84 -4.31
C GLU A 90 -14.58 -5.84 -2.86
N ASP A 91 -13.37 -6.37 -2.64
CA ASP A 91 -12.76 -6.44 -1.32
C ASP A 91 -11.25 -6.64 -1.43
N ILE A 92 -10.54 -6.32 -0.34
CA ILE A 92 -9.13 -6.67 -0.14
C ILE A 92 -9.05 -7.41 1.20
N GLU A 93 -8.61 -8.66 1.16
CA GLU A 93 -8.39 -9.45 2.36
C GLU A 93 -6.91 -9.48 2.72
N VAL A 94 -6.62 -9.53 4.01
CA VAL A 94 -5.29 -9.84 4.53
C VAL A 94 -5.29 -11.32 4.88
N ASP A 95 -4.46 -12.11 4.21
CA ASP A 95 -4.47 -13.56 4.37
C ASP A 95 -3.43 -14.02 5.38
N GLU A 96 -2.17 -13.79 5.09
CA GLU A 96 -1.07 -14.26 5.93
C GLU A 96 -0.18 -13.09 6.32
N ILE A 97 0.29 -13.09 7.57
CA ILE A 97 1.22 -12.07 8.09
C ILE A 97 2.32 -12.78 8.87
N ASN A 98 3.57 -12.48 8.53
CA ASN A 98 4.78 -12.96 9.22
C ASN A 98 5.58 -11.74 9.66
N THR A 99 6.00 -11.70 10.92
CA THR A 99 6.60 -10.49 11.49
C THR A 99 7.95 -10.76 12.13
N ILE A 100 8.83 -9.76 12.09
CA ILE A 100 10.01 -9.66 12.94
C ILE A 100 9.90 -8.32 13.67
N ILE A 101 9.97 -8.38 15.00
CA ILE A 101 9.94 -7.17 15.83
C ILE A 101 11.19 -7.16 16.68
N GLU A 102 12.14 -6.33 16.32
CA GLU A 102 13.39 -6.11 17.03
C GLU A 102 13.53 -4.63 17.34
N LYS A 103 14.52 -4.27 18.15
CA LYS A 103 14.70 -2.89 18.58
C LYS A 103 14.83 -1.93 17.38
N GLU A 104 15.64 -2.32 16.38
CA GLU A 104 15.96 -1.48 15.23
C GLU A 104 15.34 -2.02 13.92
N LEU A 105 14.56 -3.09 13.98
CA LEU A 105 13.97 -3.69 12.79
C LEU A 105 12.56 -4.14 13.06
N ILE A 106 11.62 -3.54 12.34
CA ILE A 106 10.22 -3.97 12.31
C ILE A 106 9.91 -4.36 10.87
N ALA A 107 9.71 -5.64 10.64
CA ALA A 107 9.49 -6.16 9.29
C ALA A 107 8.25 -7.03 9.25
N VAL A 108 7.54 -6.99 8.14
CA VAL A 108 6.40 -7.86 7.91
C VAL A 108 6.40 -8.33 6.46
N MET A 109 6.15 -9.62 6.26
CA MET A 109 5.81 -10.19 4.97
C MET A 109 4.43 -10.82 5.07
N GLY A 110 3.60 -10.56 4.08
CA GLY A 110 2.25 -11.07 4.10
C GLY A 110 1.66 -11.19 2.71
N ILE A 111 0.37 -11.51 2.68
CA ILE A 111 -0.38 -11.69 1.43
C ILE A 111 -1.66 -10.88 1.50
N PHE A 112 -1.89 -10.04 0.48
CA PHE A 112 -3.19 -9.45 0.21
C PHE A 112 -3.89 -10.26 -0.87
N ILE A 113 -5.18 -10.49 -0.68
CA ILE A 113 -6.04 -11.10 -1.70
C ILE A 113 -7.00 -10.03 -2.19
N LEU A 114 -6.86 -9.66 -3.46
CA LEU A 114 -7.69 -8.64 -4.11
C LEU A 114 -8.84 -9.34 -4.82
N LYS A 115 -10.06 -9.08 -4.36
CA LYS A 115 -11.28 -9.54 -5.01
C LYS A 115 -11.81 -8.41 -5.88
N LEU A 116 -11.86 -8.66 -7.17
CA LEU A 116 -12.35 -7.68 -8.14
C LEU A 116 -13.75 -8.07 -8.62
N LYS A 117 -14.61 -7.08 -8.85
CA LYS A 117 -15.91 -7.30 -9.46
C LYS A 117 -15.70 -7.87 -10.86
N ASN A 118 -16.62 -8.71 -11.32
CA ASN A 118 -16.58 -9.28 -12.67
C ASN A 118 -15.40 -10.20 -12.97
N THR A 119 -14.63 -10.63 -11.97
CA THR A 119 -13.62 -11.68 -12.11
C THR A 119 -13.86 -12.76 -11.07
N HIS A 120 -13.60 -14.02 -11.46
CA HIS A 120 -13.75 -15.15 -10.53
C HIS A 120 -12.48 -15.41 -9.73
N ASP A 121 -11.32 -15.15 -10.33
CA ASP A 121 -10.04 -15.46 -9.72
C ASP A 121 -9.48 -14.22 -9.03
N PRO A 122 -9.28 -14.26 -7.71
CA PRO A 122 -8.67 -13.14 -7.01
C PRO A 122 -7.20 -12.98 -7.38
N LEU A 123 -6.70 -11.76 -7.28
CA LEU A 123 -5.26 -11.52 -7.38
C LEU A 123 -4.64 -11.70 -6.00
N ARG A 124 -3.55 -12.44 -5.94
CA ARG A 124 -2.78 -12.63 -4.71
C ARG A 124 -1.47 -11.85 -4.82
N ILE A 125 -1.20 -11.06 -3.81
CA ILE A 125 -0.02 -10.18 -3.79
C ILE A 125 0.79 -10.49 -2.55
N ALA A 126 2.07 -10.84 -2.74
CA ALA A 126 3.02 -10.92 -1.65
C ALA A 126 3.59 -9.53 -1.41
N PHE A 127 3.67 -9.11 -0.14
CA PHE A 127 4.25 -7.83 0.19
C PHE A 127 5.26 -7.94 1.32
N THR A 128 6.23 -7.04 1.31
CA THR A 128 7.18 -6.82 2.40
C THR A 128 7.12 -5.36 2.79
N PHE A 129 6.89 -5.09 4.08
CA PHE A 129 7.04 -3.78 4.67
C PHE A 129 8.18 -3.80 5.68
N ILE A 130 9.11 -2.87 5.58
CA ILE A 130 9.98 -2.49 6.69
C ILE A 130 9.36 -1.23 7.27
N LEU A 131 9.04 -1.27 8.56
CA LEU A 131 8.31 -0.22 9.24
C LEU A 131 9.21 0.51 10.23
N LYS A 132 8.90 1.78 10.44
CA LYS A 132 9.54 2.60 11.45
C LYS A 132 8.49 3.15 12.40
N SER A 133 8.76 3.10 13.69
CA SER A 133 7.90 3.71 14.71
C SER A 133 8.18 5.22 14.76
N THR A 134 7.13 6.01 14.64
CA THR A 134 7.21 7.47 14.70
C THR A 134 6.26 7.98 15.78
N ASN A 135 6.34 9.27 16.11
CA ASN A 135 5.40 9.90 17.03
C ASN A 135 3.96 9.94 16.49
N LYS A 136 3.78 9.62 15.22
CA LYS A 136 2.46 9.53 14.57
C LYS A 136 2.07 8.08 14.26
N GLY A 137 2.73 7.09 14.88
CA GLY A 137 2.51 5.67 14.66
C GLY A 137 3.50 5.06 13.69
N LEU A 138 3.20 3.86 13.24
CA LEU A 138 4.06 3.13 12.30
C LEU A 138 3.94 3.73 10.90
N LYS A 139 5.07 3.80 10.19
CA LYS A 139 5.11 4.20 8.78
C LYS A 139 6.09 3.33 8.00
N ILE A 140 5.84 3.21 6.70
CA ILE A 140 6.63 2.36 5.80
C ILE A 140 7.92 3.06 5.40
N LYS A 141 9.03 2.37 5.61
CA LYS A 141 10.36 2.74 5.16
C LYS A 141 10.73 2.04 3.85
N ILE A 142 10.36 0.77 3.71
CA ILE A 142 10.59 -0.02 2.50
C ILE A 142 9.33 -0.84 2.23
N HIS A 143 8.89 -0.84 0.96
CA HIS A 143 7.75 -1.63 0.51
C HIS A 143 8.10 -2.32 -0.81
N HIS A 144 8.02 -3.63 -0.83
CA HIS A 144 8.20 -4.42 -2.04
C HIS A 144 7.00 -5.35 -2.20
N SER A 145 6.36 -5.31 -3.36
CA SER A 145 5.20 -6.16 -3.65
C SER A 145 5.35 -6.85 -5.00
N SER A 146 4.79 -8.05 -5.10
CA SER A 146 4.77 -8.82 -6.34
C SER A 146 3.52 -9.69 -6.43
N LEU A 147 3.10 -9.98 -7.66
CA LEU A 147 2.02 -10.93 -7.87
C LEU A 147 2.49 -12.35 -7.56
N ILE A 148 1.63 -13.12 -6.95
CA ILE A 148 1.80 -14.56 -6.77
C ILE A 148 1.08 -15.22 -7.96
N THR A 149 1.87 -15.86 -8.81
CA THR A 149 1.35 -16.51 -10.02
C THR A 149 1.32 -18.01 -9.88
#